data_95a7c04f862568dca1a94cfce148eb15
#
_entry.id   95a7c04f862568dca1a94cfce148eb15
#
_cell.length_a   1.000
_cell.length_b   1.000
_cell.length_c   1.000
_cell.angle_alpha   90.00
_cell.angle_beta   90.00
_cell.angle_gamma   90.00
#
_symmetry.space_group_name_H-M   'P 1'
#
loop_
_entity.id
_entity.type
_entity.pdbx_description
1 polymer ?
#
loop_
_entity_poly.entity_id
_entity_poly.type
_entity_poly.pdbx_seq_one_letter_code
_entity_poly.pdbx_strand_id
1 'polypeptide(L)'
;LVGSEMCIRDSDDADHVYNTPRAWFMLRHLNPNTWVWDGPAADYGPRSDDLPWCMVPERKLTPEDVKYVLSSHYQGTPFDPYASYGDKSMKGAYRSIGINRNDFMALIQMRPDVPEDIRAVEWIAYASNAFNTMVPFYANVECTPAYLACTTGEVSTDSFYWVSRMIAAMADASYAKSLIHVERYEEGVLSASRALLNQYDKNIASAEESQRAALREEANTAIAAELKKRASDTLDKVLFELSSGMKNAYARSDA
;
A
#
# COMPACT_ATOMS: atom_id res chain seq x y z
N LEU A 1 -4.45 15.50 9.34
CA LEU A 1 -5.62 14.73 9.83
C LEU A 1 -6.83 15.63 10.21
N VAL A 2 -6.79 16.90 9.83
CA VAL A 2 -7.88 17.86 10.12
C VAL A 2 -9.20 17.46 9.45
N GLY A 3 -9.13 16.76 8.30
CA GLY A 3 -10.34 16.30 7.60
C GLY A 3 -11.02 15.10 8.25
N SER A 4 -10.30 14.27 9.00
CA SER A 4 -10.89 13.10 9.66
C SER A 4 -11.72 13.46 10.89
N GLU A 5 -11.38 14.57 11.56
CA GLU A 5 -12.11 15.00 12.74
C GLU A 5 -13.49 15.60 12.43
N MET A 6 -13.57 16.40 11.39
CA MET A 6 -14.89 16.93 10.97
C MET A 6 -15.82 15.77 10.62
N CYS A 7 -15.32 14.72 9.98
CA CYS A 7 -16.10 13.52 9.68
C CYS A 7 -16.53 12.73 10.92
N ILE A 8 -15.68 12.66 11.96
CA ILE A 8 -16.01 11.92 13.19
C ILE A 8 -16.97 12.71 14.08
N ARG A 9 -16.84 14.03 14.14
CA ARG A 9 -17.67 14.88 15.00
C ARG A 9 -19.11 15.04 14.51
N ASP A 10 -19.30 15.08 13.21
CA ASP A 10 -20.61 15.23 12.56
C ASP A 10 -21.14 13.85 12.10
N SER A 11 -20.64 12.76 12.70
CA SER A 11 -20.94 11.40 12.29
C SER A 11 -22.41 11.05 12.52
N ASP A 12 -22.97 10.45 11.51
CA ASP A 12 -24.23 9.73 11.59
C ASP A 12 -23.98 8.20 11.68
N ASP A 13 -25.04 7.41 11.76
CA ASP A 13 -24.91 5.94 11.81
C ASP A 13 -24.13 5.34 10.63
N ALA A 14 -24.05 6.02 9.50
CA ALA A 14 -23.26 5.58 8.35
C ALA A 14 -21.75 5.63 8.62
N ASP A 15 -21.29 6.57 9.44
CA ASP A 15 -19.88 6.70 9.79
C ASP A 15 -19.37 5.51 10.62
N HIS A 16 -20.23 4.85 11.37
CA HIS A 16 -19.89 3.61 12.08
C HIS A 16 -19.58 2.43 11.14
N VAL A 17 -19.82 2.57 9.85
CA VAL A 17 -19.45 1.59 8.81
C VAL A 17 -18.29 2.10 7.95
N TYR A 18 -18.21 3.41 7.75
CA TYR A 18 -17.27 4.01 6.78
C TYR A 18 -16.03 4.63 7.43
N ASN A 19 -16.17 5.53 8.38
CA ASN A 19 -15.06 6.36 8.85
C ASN A 19 -14.49 5.93 10.20
N THR A 20 -15.36 5.72 11.19
CA THR A 20 -14.96 5.35 12.56
C THR A 20 -14.13 4.07 12.61
N PRO A 21 -14.51 2.97 11.92
CA PRO A 21 -13.69 1.75 11.92
C PRO A 21 -12.30 1.94 11.31
N ARG A 22 -12.16 2.83 10.32
CA ARG A 22 -10.86 3.14 9.71
C ARG A 22 -9.96 3.89 10.69
N ALA A 23 -10.51 4.91 11.37
CA ALA A 23 -9.79 5.64 12.40
C ALA A 23 -9.36 4.72 13.55
N TRP A 24 -10.27 3.87 14.03
CA TRP A 24 -9.99 2.84 15.04
C TRP A 24 -8.83 1.93 14.61
N PHE A 25 -8.84 1.40 13.39
CA PHE A 25 -7.77 0.52 12.91
C PHE A 25 -6.41 1.24 12.84
N MET A 26 -6.39 2.48 12.35
CA MET A 26 -5.16 3.29 12.30
C MET A 26 -4.58 3.52 13.70
N LEU A 27 -5.41 3.96 14.63
CA LEU A 27 -5.01 4.23 16.01
C LEU A 27 -4.52 2.95 16.70
N ARG A 28 -5.25 1.85 16.55
CA ARG A 28 -4.92 0.53 17.09
C ARG A 28 -3.57 0.03 16.57
N HIS A 29 -3.33 0.13 15.27
CA HIS A 29 -2.09 -0.35 14.66
C HIS A 29 -0.87 0.47 15.09
N LEU A 30 -1.02 1.79 15.19
CA LEU A 30 0.09 2.69 15.52
C LEU A 30 0.34 2.84 17.03
N ASN A 31 -0.62 2.42 17.86
CA ASN A 31 -0.58 2.53 19.31
C ASN A 31 -1.11 1.26 19.99
N PRO A 32 -0.53 0.09 19.72
CA PRO A 32 -1.09 -1.19 20.14
C PRO A 32 -1.12 -1.40 21.67
N ASN A 33 -0.30 -0.70 22.44
CA ASN A 33 -0.16 -0.87 23.89
C ASN A 33 -0.70 0.30 24.70
N THR A 34 -1.01 1.43 24.09
CA THR A 34 -1.48 2.63 24.79
C THR A 34 -2.89 2.45 25.35
N TRP A 35 -3.71 1.67 24.65
CA TRP A 35 -5.10 1.36 24.99
C TRP A 35 -5.41 -0.12 24.81
N VAL A 36 -6.47 -0.59 25.46
CA VAL A 36 -7.03 -1.92 25.19
C VAL A 36 -7.97 -1.83 23.98
N TRP A 37 -7.57 -2.44 22.89
CA TRP A 37 -8.29 -2.35 21.61
C TRP A 37 -9.22 -3.53 21.32
N ASP A 38 -9.08 -4.64 22.03
CA ASP A 38 -9.77 -5.88 21.76
C ASP A 38 -10.41 -6.47 23.01
N GLY A 39 -11.49 -7.22 22.81
CA GLY A 39 -12.17 -7.94 23.88
C GLY A 39 -13.20 -7.11 24.66
N PRO A 40 -13.82 -7.72 25.70
CA PRO A 40 -14.91 -7.07 26.46
C PRO A 40 -14.48 -5.86 27.28
N ALA A 41 -13.19 -5.72 27.56
CA ALA A 41 -12.60 -4.61 28.29
C ALA A 41 -11.92 -3.58 27.40
N ALA A 42 -12.22 -3.58 26.10
CA ALA A 42 -11.66 -2.62 25.17
C ALA A 42 -12.07 -1.19 25.53
N ASP A 43 -11.07 -0.28 25.56
CA ASP A 43 -11.30 1.15 25.75
C ASP A 43 -12.03 1.74 24.54
N TYR A 44 -11.65 1.28 23.34
CA TYR A 44 -12.24 1.71 22.06
C TYR A 44 -12.51 0.53 21.14
N GLY A 45 -13.64 0.59 20.44
CA GLY A 45 -14.02 -0.33 19.40
C GLY A 45 -14.16 0.35 18.04
N PRO A 46 -14.43 -0.41 16.97
CA PRO A 46 -14.56 0.15 15.63
C PRO A 46 -15.77 1.07 15.43
N ARG A 47 -16.66 1.18 16.42
CA ARG A 47 -17.85 2.04 16.39
C ARG A 47 -17.87 3.08 17.53
N SER A 48 -16.74 3.30 18.20
CA SER A 48 -16.64 4.26 19.30
C SER A 48 -16.72 5.70 18.79
N ASP A 49 -17.61 6.49 19.33
CA ASP A 49 -17.79 7.92 18.98
C ASP A 49 -16.74 8.82 19.63
N ASP A 50 -16.06 8.32 20.64
CA ASP A 50 -15.08 9.02 21.46
C ASP A 50 -13.63 8.65 21.15
N LEU A 51 -13.35 8.14 19.93
CA LEU A 51 -11.99 7.89 19.50
C LEU A 51 -11.10 9.13 19.67
N PRO A 52 -9.84 8.95 20.15
CA PRO A 52 -8.91 10.06 20.28
C PRO A 52 -8.74 10.80 18.94
N TRP A 53 -8.87 12.13 18.98
CA TRP A 53 -8.68 12.99 17.81
C TRP A 53 -7.29 12.84 17.18
N CYS A 54 -6.24 12.81 18.00
CA CYS A 54 -4.88 12.62 17.58
C CYS A 54 -4.12 11.80 18.64
N MET A 55 -3.14 11.06 18.19
CA MET A 55 -2.22 10.32 19.06
C MET A 55 -0.81 10.42 18.51
N VAL A 56 0.16 10.45 19.41
CA VAL A 56 1.55 10.27 19.03
C VAL A 56 1.78 8.76 18.89
N PRO A 57 2.28 8.27 17.76
CA PRO A 57 2.59 6.86 17.59
C PRO A 57 3.60 6.37 18.63
N GLU A 58 3.47 5.15 19.11
CA GLU A 58 4.36 4.55 20.12
C GLU A 58 5.80 4.41 19.65
N ARG A 59 6.01 4.43 18.34
CA ARG A 59 7.34 4.37 17.70
C ARG A 59 7.43 5.27 16.47
N LYS A 60 8.65 5.56 16.04
CA LYS A 60 8.86 6.24 14.76
C LYS A 60 8.32 5.37 13.63
N LEU A 61 7.58 5.99 12.71
CA LEU A 61 6.97 5.31 11.57
C LEU A 61 7.92 5.25 10.39
N THR A 62 7.87 4.14 9.69
CA THR A 62 8.52 3.96 8.38
C THR A 62 7.50 4.15 7.25
N PRO A 63 7.94 4.35 6.00
CA PRO A 63 7.02 4.35 4.86
C PRO A 63 6.18 3.06 4.76
N GLU A 64 6.73 1.91 5.16
CA GLU A 64 6.03 0.63 5.19
C GLU A 64 4.88 0.62 6.21
N ASP A 65 5.06 1.23 7.37
CA ASP A 65 3.99 1.36 8.36
C ASP A 65 2.82 2.17 7.79
N VAL A 66 3.12 3.25 7.10
CA VAL A 66 2.11 4.09 6.44
C VAL A 66 1.42 3.30 5.33
N LYS A 67 2.19 2.59 4.49
CA LYS A 67 1.65 1.72 3.44
C LYS A 67 0.70 0.67 4.03
N TYR A 68 1.13 -0.04 5.08
CA TYR A 68 0.33 -1.08 5.73
C TYR A 68 -1.02 -0.54 6.20
N VAL A 69 -1.02 0.61 6.89
CA VAL A 69 -2.25 1.23 7.39
C VAL A 69 -3.16 1.66 6.25
N LEU A 70 -2.62 2.34 5.23
CA LEU A 70 -3.40 2.83 4.07
C LEU A 70 -3.85 1.71 3.11
N SER A 71 -3.27 0.52 3.25
CA SER A 71 -3.65 -0.69 2.51
C SER A 71 -4.65 -1.57 3.24
N SER A 72 -4.97 -1.23 4.48
CA SER A 72 -5.71 -2.13 5.37
C SER A 72 -7.09 -2.48 4.85
N HIS A 73 -7.37 -3.78 4.95
CA HIS A 73 -8.68 -4.39 4.84
C HIS A 73 -9.10 -5.04 6.18
N TYR A 74 -8.58 -4.50 7.30
CA TYR A 74 -8.77 -5.01 8.67
C TYR A 74 -8.10 -6.36 8.93
N GLN A 75 -7.02 -6.68 8.22
CA GLN A 75 -6.26 -7.91 8.41
C GLN A 75 -5.86 -8.10 9.88
N GLY A 76 -5.95 -9.35 10.36
CA GLY A 76 -5.71 -9.68 11.75
C GLY A 76 -6.86 -9.33 12.72
N THR A 77 -8.02 -8.93 12.20
CA THR A 77 -9.23 -8.66 12.98
C THR A 77 -10.39 -9.56 12.50
N PRO A 78 -11.49 -9.68 13.28
CA PRO A 78 -12.69 -10.40 12.83
C PRO A 78 -13.40 -9.78 11.62
N PHE A 79 -13.06 -8.55 11.25
CA PHE A 79 -13.71 -7.77 10.19
C PHE A 79 -13.05 -7.93 8.83
N ASP A 80 -11.94 -8.65 8.75
CA ASP A 80 -11.22 -8.90 7.51
C ASP A 80 -12.08 -9.69 6.50
N PRO A 81 -12.43 -9.11 5.34
CA PRO A 81 -13.26 -9.79 4.35
C PRO A 81 -12.60 -11.04 3.75
N TYR A 82 -11.27 -11.11 3.78
CA TYR A 82 -10.49 -12.22 3.21
C TYR A 82 -10.14 -13.30 4.24
N ALA A 83 -10.41 -13.09 5.53
CA ALA A 83 -10.07 -14.06 6.56
C ALA A 83 -10.73 -15.42 6.33
N SER A 84 -10.00 -16.51 6.52
CA SER A 84 -10.53 -17.87 6.51
C SER A 84 -11.19 -18.28 7.85
N TYR A 85 -11.00 -17.48 8.90
CA TYR A 85 -11.45 -17.70 10.28
C TYR A 85 -12.54 -16.70 10.69
N GLY A 86 -13.12 -16.94 11.86
CA GLY A 86 -14.09 -16.03 12.49
C GLY A 86 -15.53 -16.12 11.95
N ASP A 87 -16.40 -15.30 12.51
CA ASP A 87 -17.81 -15.22 12.13
C ASP A 87 -17.98 -14.56 10.75
N LYS A 88 -18.67 -15.27 9.86
CA LYS A 88 -18.93 -14.79 8.50
C LYS A 88 -19.75 -13.49 8.47
N SER A 89 -20.58 -13.23 9.47
CA SER A 89 -21.40 -12.03 9.55
C SER A 89 -20.59 -10.77 9.85
N MET A 90 -19.40 -10.93 10.45
CA MET A 90 -18.49 -9.82 10.76
C MET A 90 -17.56 -9.47 9.61
N LYS A 91 -17.33 -10.41 8.69
CA LYS A 91 -16.41 -10.18 7.55
C LYS A 91 -16.94 -9.15 6.61
N GLY A 92 -16.13 -8.13 6.32
CA GLY A 92 -16.54 -7.04 5.45
C GLY A 92 -17.65 -6.15 6.01
N ALA A 93 -17.90 -6.22 7.33
CA ALA A 93 -18.90 -5.37 7.99
C ALA A 93 -18.56 -3.87 7.87
N TYR A 94 -17.26 -3.56 7.73
CA TYR A 94 -16.76 -2.21 7.61
C TYR A 94 -16.04 -1.99 6.29
N ARG A 95 -16.14 -0.76 5.77
CA ARG A 95 -15.46 -0.37 4.55
C ARG A 95 -13.96 -0.27 4.78
N SER A 96 -13.19 -1.07 4.07
CA SER A 96 -11.71 -1.10 4.14
C SER A 96 -11.09 0.27 3.87
N ILE A 97 -9.88 0.52 4.39
CA ILE A 97 -9.06 1.69 4.05
C ILE A 97 -8.53 1.50 2.64
N GLY A 98 -7.87 0.35 2.37
CA GLY A 98 -7.37 -0.02 1.06
C GLY A 98 -8.47 -0.57 0.16
N ILE A 99 -9.39 0.28 -0.29
CA ILE A 99 -10.48 -0.15 -1.19
C ILE A 99 -10.03 -0.18 -2.64
N ASN A 100 -10.80 -0.88 -3.48
CA ASN A 100 -10.55 -1.04 -4.91
C ASN A 100 -10.61 0.26 -5.73
N ARG A 101 -11.12 1.35 -5.15
CA ARG A 101 -11.21 2.69 -5.78
C ARG A 101 -10.05 3.60 -5.45
N ASN A 102 -9.11 3.15 -4.64
CA ASN A 102 -7.87 3.88 -4.43
C ASN A 102 -7.01 3.69 -5.69
N ASP A 103 -6.84 4.74 -6.45
CA ASP A 103 -6.08 4.68 -7.71
C ASP A 103 -4.64 5.18 -7.54
N PHE A 104 -4.38 5.92 -6.48
CA PHE A 104 -3.08 6.53 -6.22
C PHE A 104 -2.84 6.69 -4.72
N MET A 105 -1.62 6.38 -4.29
CA MET A 105 -1.10 6.73 -2.97
C MET A 105 0.29 7.32 -3.12
N ALA A 106 0.52 8.45 -2.46
CA ALA A 106 1.85 9.04 -2.35
C ALA A 106 2.19 9.33 -0.90
N LEU A 107 3.46 9.15 -0.56
CA LEU A 107 4.05 9.56 0.70
C LEU A 107 5.33 10.35 0.41
N ILE A 108 5.43 11.57 0.90
CA ILE A 108 6.64 12.38 0.80
C ILE A 108 7.45 12.21 2.06
N GLN A 109 8.66 11.69 1.89
CA GLN A 109 9.63 11.53 2.97
C GLN A 109 10.70 12.61 2.90
N MET A 110 10.79 13.43 3.95
CA MET A 110 11.89 14.38 4.14
C MET A 110 12.94 13.75 5.02
N ARG A 111 14.20 13.65 4.52
CA ARG A 111 15.31 13.00 5.18
C ARG A 111 16.34 14.06 5.62
N PRO A 112 16.28 14.56 6.87
CA PRO A 112 17.12 15.67 7.33
C PRO A 112 18.63 15.33 7.37
N ASP A 113 18.96 14.04 7.45
CA ASP A 113 20.34 13.56 7.67
C ASP A 113 21.14 13.38 6.36
N VAL A 114 20.55 13.70 5.21
CA VAL A 114 21.21 13.61 3.89
C VAL A 114 21.33 14.99 3.23
N PRO A 115 22.21 15.15 2.21
CA PRO A 115 22.31 16.40 1.44
C PRO A 115 20.96 16.89 0.91
N GLU A 116 20.84 18.21 0.77
CA GLU A 116 19.56 18.87 0.42
C GLU A 116 18.98 18.38 -0.90
N ASP A 117 19.83 18.15 -1.89
CA ASP A 117 19.46 17.75 -3.24
C ASP A 117 18.92 16.30 -3.36
N ILE A 118 19.08 15.47 -2.32
CA ILE A 118 18.51 14.12 -2.22
C ILE A 118 17.58 13.93 -1.02
N ARG A 119 17.23 15.01 -0.33
CA ARG A 119 16.46 14.97 0.91
C ARG A 119 15.03 14.52 0.72
N ALA A 120 14.38 14.94 -0.35
CA ALA A 120 12.99 14.62 -0.65
C ALA A 120 12.90 13.34 -1.50
N VAL A 121 12.19 12.36 -0.97
CA VAL A 121 11.84 11.11 -1.66
C VAL A 121 10.33 10.98 -1.68
N GLU A 122 9.77 10.76 -2.85
CA GLU A 122 8.37 10.44 -3.03
C GLU A 122 8.20 8.92 -3.14
N TRP A 123 7.33 8.36 -2.31
CA TRP A 123 6.94 6.97 -2.35
C TRP A 123 5.59 6.86 -3.03
N ILE A 124 5.51 6.10 -4.12
CA ILE A 124 4.34 6.05 -4.99
C ILE A 124 3.81 4.62 -5.06
N ALA A 125 2.48 4.48 -5.00
CA ALA A 125 1.78 3.25 -5.32
C ALA A 125 0.54 3.57 -6.18
N TYR A 126 0.26 2.74 -7.19
CA TYR A 126 -0.90 2.85 -8.05
C TYR A 126 -1.90 1.74 -7.83
N ALA A 127 -3.16 2.01 -8.15
CA ALA A 127 -4.31 1.12 -8.06
C ALA A 127 -4.64 0.69 -6.62
N SER A 128 -5.27 -0.46 -6.44
CA SER A 128 -5.77 -0.91 -5.13
C SER A 128 -4.63 -1.15 -4.15
N ASN A 129 -4.61 -0.37 -3.08
CA ASN A 129 -3.54 -0.40 -2.09
C ASN A 129 -3.38 -1.74 -1.36
N ALA A 130 -4.44 -2.56 -1.30
CA ALA A 130 -4.36 -3.89 -0.69
C ALA A 130 -3.48 -4.88 -1.47
N PHE A 131 -3.23 -4.61 -2.76
CA PHE A 131 -2.55 -5.55 -3.67
C PHE A 131 -1.40 -4.93 -4.46
N ASN A 132 -1.05 -3.68 -4.18
CA ASN A 132 0.03 -2.97 -4.85
C ASN A 132 1.27 -2.86 -3.96
N THR A 133 2.36 -2.38 -4.54
CA THR A 133 3.58 -2.04 -3.81
C THR A 133 3.84 -0.54 -3.87
N MET A 134 4.55 -0.04 -2.87
CA MET A 134 5.01 1.35 -2.80
C MET A 134 6.50 1.42 -3.13
N VAL A 135 6.90 2.38 -3.95
CA VAL A 135 8.24 2.49 -4.49
C VAL A 135 8.78 3.93 -4.36
N PRO A 136 10.05 4.11 -3.90
CA PRO A 136 10.64 5.42 -3.69
C PRO A 136 11.26 5.99 -4.97
N PHE A 137 11.12 7.30 -5.16
CA PHE A 137 11.79 8.07 -6.21
C PHE A 137 12.32 9.38 -5.65
N TYR A 138 13.47 9.85 -6.14
CA TYR A 138 13.91 11.20 -5.86
C TYR A 138 12.92 12.19 -6.47
N ALA A 139 12.44 13.14 -5.66
CA ALA A 139 11.45 14.12 -6.10
C ALA A 139 12.05 15.29 -6.89
N ASN A 140 13.34 15.59 -6.70
CA ASN A 140 14.05 16.67 -7.39
C ASN A 140 14.67 16.18 -8.71
N VAL A 141 13.82 15.91 -9.70
CA VAL A 141 14.14 15.40 -11.03
C VAL A 141 13.33 16.14 -12.10
N GLU A 142 13.79 16.14 -13.33
CA GLU A 142 13.10 16.75 -14.47
C GLU A 142 12.17 15.77 -15.19
N CYS A 143 12.51 14.47 -15.17
CA CYS A 143 11.78 13.44 -15.89
C CYS A 143 11.24 12.33 -14.98
N THR A 144 9.98 11.99 -15.16
CA THR A 144 9.39 10.78 -14.58
C THR A 144 9.68 9.57 -15.47
N PRO A 145 10.16 8.43 -14.92
CA PRO A 145 10.35 7.22 -15.72
C PRO A 145 9.08 6.82 -16.49
N ALA A 146 9.22 6.45 -17.76
CA ALA A 146 8.10 6.18 -18.65
C ALA A 146 7.12 5.12 -18.11
N TYR A 147 7.62 4.12 -17.38
CA TYR A 147 6.80 3.08 -16.75
C TYR A 147 5.78 3.63 -15.74
N LEU A 148 6.09 4.76 -15.08
CA LEU A 148 5.19 5.45 -14.17
C LEU A 148 4.33 6.51 -14.87
N ALA A 149 4.91 7.20 -15.86
CA ALA A 149 4.26 8.31 -16.57
C ALA A 149 3.23 7.84 -17.62
N CYS A 150 3.38 6.62 -18.13
CA CYS A 150 2.56 6.09 -19.23
C CYS A 150 1.22 5.54 -18.73
N THR A 151 0.31 6.42 -18.32
CA THR A 151 -1.06 6.04 -17.96
C THR A 151 -2.02 6.57 -19.01
N THR A 152 -2.54 5.68 -19.82
CA THR A 152 -3.53 5.97 -20.87
C THR A 152 -4.82 5.20 -20.61
N GLY A 153 -5.86 5.44 -21.42
CA GLY A 153 -7.09 4.65 -21.40
C GLY A 153 -6.93 3.21 -21.91
N GLU A 154 -5.80 2.89 -22.53
CA GLU A 154 -5.49 1.56 -23.05
C GLU A 154 -4.71 0.73 -22.04
N VAL A 155 -5.16 -0.50 -21.81
CA VAL A 155 -4.49 -1.44 -20.90
C VAL A 155 -3.15 -1.87 -21.51
N SER A 156 -2.09 -1.76 -20.71
CA SER A 156 -0.74 -2.10 -21.14
C SER A 156 0.10 -2.65 -20.00
N THR A 157 0.93 -3.64 -20.26
CA THR A 157 1.95 -4.14 -19.33
C THR A 157 3.16 -3.21 -19.23
N ASP A 158 3.25 -2.20 -20.08
CA ASP A 158 4.26 -1.15 -20.01
C ASP A 158 3.87 0.04 -19.11
N SER A 159 2.73 -0.06 -18.43
CA SER A 159 2.23 0.95 -17.48
C SER A 159 2.14 0.36 -16.08
N PHE A 160 2.81 0.98 -15.12
CA PHE A 160 2.75 0.57 -13.71
C PHE A 160 1.32 0.62 -13.16
N TYR A 161 0.53 1.62 -13.55
CA TYR A 161 -0.87 1.72 -13.17
C TYR A 161 -1.66 0.49 -13.64
N TRP A 162 -1.57 0.13 -14.93
CA TRP A 162 -2.33 -0.98 -15.48
C TRP A 162 -1.89 -2.34 -14.95
N VAL A 163 -0.57 -2.55 -14.79
CA VAL A 163 -0.06 -3.79 -14.18
C VAL A 163 -0.54 -3.93 -12.74
N SER A 164 -0.51 -2.85 -11.96
CA SER A 164 -1.03 -2.85 -10.59
C SER A 164 -2.54 -3.16 -10.54
N ARG A 165 -3.33 -2.61 -11.47
CA ARG A 165 -4.76 -2.92 -11.58
C ARG A 165 -5.03 -4.37 -11.98
N MET A 166 -4.25 -4.92 -12.91
CA MET A 166 -4.37 -6.32 -13.32
C MET A 166 -4.02 -7.28 -12.16
N ILE A 167 -2.91 -7.04 -11.48
CA ILE A 167 -2.54 -7.82 -10.29
C ILE A 167 -3.66 -7.75 -9.24
N ALA A 168 -4.15 -6.55 -8.92
CA ALA A 168 -5.18 -6.37 -7.92
C ALA A 168 -6.49 -7.10 -8.26
N ALA A 169 -6.97 -6.97 -9.51
CA ALA A 169 -8.21 -7.61 -9.94
C ALA A 169 -8.13 -9.13 -9.90
N MET A 170 -6.99 -9.70 -10.28
CA MET A 170 -6.78 -11.15 -10.26
C MET A 170 -6.52 -11.68 -8.85
N ALA A 171 -5.76 -10.93 -8.04
CA ALA A 171 -5.49 -11.32 -6.66
C ALA A 171 -6.75 -11.27 -5.79
N ASP A 172 -7.62 -10.29 -5.99
CA ASP A 172 -8.92 -10.21 -5.31
C ASP A 172 -9.78 -11.45 -5.61
N ALA A 173 -9.85 -11.86 -6.88
CA ALA A 173 -10.60 -13.04 -7.31
C ALA A 173 -10.00 -14.37 -6.85
N SER A 174 -8.72 -14.43 -6.51
CA SER A 174 -7.98 -15.63 -6.10
C SER A 174 -7.17 -15.44 -4.81
N TYR A 175 -7.67 -14.64 -3.87
CA TYR A 175 -6.93 -14.10 -2.73
C TYR A 175 -6.08 -15.14 -1.99
N ALA A 176 -6.69 -16.26 -1.56
CA ALA A 176 -6.02 -17.27 -0.76
C ALA A 176 -4.78 -17.89 -1.44
N LYS A 177 -4.76 -17.95 -2.78
CA LYS A 177 -3.65 -18.47 -3.58
C LYS A 177 -2.66 -17.37 -3.97
N SER A 178 -3.17 -16.18 -4.24
CA SER A 178 -2.40 -15.04 -4.75
C SER A 178 -1.67 -14.26 -3.66
N LEU A 179 -2.15 -14.30 -2.41
CA LEU A 179 -1.60 -13.50 -1.30
C LEU A 179 -0.09 -13.61 -1.17
N ILE A 180 0.45 -14.83 -1.16
CA ILE A 180 1.90 -15.07 -1.03
C ILE A 180 2.73 -14.41 -2.15
N HIS A 181 2.17 -14.30 -3.35
CA HIS A 181 2.84 -13.65 -4.47
C HIS A 181 2.81 -12.13 -4.33
N VAL A 182 1.69 -11.58 -3.83
CA VAL A 182 1.55 -10.14 -3.55
C VAL A 182 2.49 -9.72 -2.40
N GLU A 183 2.52 -10.47 -1.31
CA GLU A 183 3.43 -10.19 -0.18
C GLU A 183 4.90 -10.21 -0.61
N ARG A 184 5.31 -11.25 -1.35
CA ARG A 184 6.68 -11.34 -1.89
C ARG A 184 7.01 -10.23 -2.88
N TYR A 185 6.03 -9.79 -3.65
CA TYR A 185 6.16 -8.65 -4.55
C TYR A 185 6.42 -7.37 -3.77
N GLU A 186 5.59 -7.08 -2.77
CA GLU A 186 5.73 -5.91 -1.93
C GLU A 186 7.10 -5.89 -1.22
N GLU A 187 7.44 -6.94 -0.50
CA GLU A 187 8.72 -7.07 0.20
C GLU A 187 9.92 -6.97 -0.75
N GLY A 188 9.83 -7.65 -1.88
CA GLY A 188 10.90 -7.67 -2.88
C GLY A 188 11.13 -6.31 -3.52
N VAL A 189 10.07 -5.57 -3.87
CA VAL A 189 10.20 -4.21 -4.42
C VAL A 189 10.74 -3.26 -3.37
N LEU A 190 10.20 -3.27 -2.15
CA LEU A 190 10.65 -2.40 -1.07
C LEU A 190 12.13 -2.62 -0.74
N SER A 191 12.56 -3.88 -0.60
CA SER A 191 13.96 -4.22 -0.32
C SER A 191 14.91 -3.78 -1.43
N ALA A 192 14.59 -4.11 -2.69
CA ALA A 192 15.44 -3.77 -3.82
C ALA A 192 15.51 -2.26 -4.07
N SER A 193 14.35 -1.57 -3.98
CA SER A 193 14.29 -0.12 -4.17
C SER A 193 15.07 0.63 -3.09
N ARG A 194 14.99 0.18 -1.82
CA ARG A 194 15.81 0.75 -0.73
C ARG A 194 17.30 0.52 -0.95
N ALA A 195 17.68 -0.65 -1.43
CA ALA A 195 19.09 -0.94 -1.73
C ALA A 195 19.62 0.00 -2.81
N LEU A 196 18.84 0.21 -3.89
CA LEU A 196 19.19 1.16 -4.94
C LEU A 196 19.23 2.60 -4.41
N LEU A 197 18.22 3.04 -3.66
CA LEU A 197 18.19 4.37 -3.06
C LEU A 197 19.43 4.62 -2.20
N ASN A 198 19.77 3.68 -1.32
CA ASN A 198 20.95 3.79 -0.46
C ASN A 198 22.28 3.79 -1.24
N GLN A 199 22.34 3.06 -2.36
CA GLN A 199 23.49 3.06 -3.23
C GLN A 199 23.66 4.42 -3.91
N TYR A 200 22.57 4.95 -4.49
CA TYR A 200 22.59 6.25 -5.17
C TYR A 200 22.77 7.41 -4.20
N ASP A 201 22.25 7.35 -2.99
CA ASP A 201 22.56 8.35 -1.94
C ASP A 201 24.05 8.50 -1.72
N LYS A 202 24.80 7.39 -1.64
CA LYS A 202 26.27 7.42 -1.49
C LYS A 202 26.96 7.95 -2.74
N ASN A 203 26.53 7.52 -3.91
CA ASN A 203 27.09 7.98 -5.18
C ASN A 203 26.89 9.48 -5.37
N ILE A 204 25.68 9.98 -5.12
CA ILE A 204 25.33 11.40 -5.25
C ILE A 204 26.08 12.24 -4.21
N ALA A 205 26.16 11.78 -2.95
CA ALA A 205 26.86 12.50 -1.91
C ALA A 205 28.37 12.67 -2.21
N SER A 206 28.98 11.73 -2.95
CA SER A 206 30.40 11.77 -3.34
C SER A 206 30.68 12.42 -4.70
N ALA A 207 29.62 12.70 -5.48
CA ALA A 207 29.75 13.25 -6.83
C ALA A 207 29.90 14.78 -6.83
N GLU A 208 30.51 15.30 -7.90
CA GLU A 208 30.51 16.73 -8.20
C GLU A 208 29.08 17.26 -8.39
N GLU A 209 28.83 18.49 -7.97
CA GLU A 209 27.48 19.11 -8.00
C GLU A 209 26.82 19.01 -9.40
N SER A 210 27.61 19.23 -10.45
CA SER A 210 27.15 19.15 -11.85
C SER A 210 26.66 17.77 -12.30
N GLN A 211 27.04 16.70 -11.60
CA GLN A 211 26.68 15.31 -11.92
C GLN A 211 25.47 14.80 -11.13
N ARG A 212 25.14 15.45 -10.02
CA ARG A 212 24.13 14.95 -9.08
C ARG A 212 22.72 14.86 -9.66
N ALA A 213 22.33 15.81 -10.51
CA ALA A 213 21.05 15.77 -11.19
C ALA A 213 20.91 14.54 -12.08
N ALA A 214 21.91 14.26 -12.91
CA ALA A 214 21.94 13.08 -13.78
C ALA A 214 21.90 11.77 -12.98
N LEU A 215 22.58 11.70 -11.85
CA LEU A 215 22.56 10.52 -10.97
C LEU A 215 21.18 10.27 -10.33
N ARG A 216 20.41 11.31 -10.01
CA ARG A 216 19.03 11.16 -9.53
C ARG A 216 18.11 10.60 -10.63
N GLU A 217 18.24 11.09 -11.86
CA GLU A 217 17.49 10.56 -13.02
C GLU A 217 17.85 9.09 -13.30
N GLU A 218 19.14 8.75 -13.23
CA GLU A 218 19.61 7.38 -13.37
C GLU A 218 19.05 6.47 -12.27
N ALA A 219 19.08 6.94 -11.02
CA ALA A 219 18.50 6.23 -9.88
C ALA A 219 17.02 5.92 -10.08
N ASN A 220 16.23 6.93 -10.44
CA ASN A 220 14.80 6.75 -10.69
C ASN A 220 14.54 5.78 -11.83
N THR A 221 15.35 5.82 -12.88
CA THR A 221 15.28 4.87 -14.01
C THR A 221 15.61 3.44 -13.57
N ALA A 222 16.64 3.25 -12.76
CA ALA A 222 17.05 1.94 -12.24
C ALA A 222 15.98 1.36 -11.30
N ILE A 223 15.40 2.17 -10.42
CA ILE A 223 14.32 1.77 -9.52
C ILE A 223 13.08 1.38 -10.33
N ALA A 224 12.70 2.17 -11.34
CA ALA A 224 11.56 1.85 -12.20
C ALA A 224 11.76 0.55 -13.01
N ALA A 225 12.98 0.27 -13.45
CA ALA A 225 13.32 -0.97 -14.15
C ALA A 225 13.18 -2.21 -13.24
N GLU A 226 13.67 -2.12 -12.00
CA GLU A 226 13.53 -3.20 -11.01
C GLU A 226 12.06 -3.41 -10.61
N LEU A 227 11.31 -2.33 -10.44
CA LEU A 227 9.85 -2.38 -10.22
C LEU A 227 9.15 -3.11 -11.36
N LYS A 228 9.41 -2.73 -12.61
CA LYS A 228 8.80 -3.36 -13.81
C LYS A 228 9.07 -4.85 -13.86
N LYS A 229 10.31 -5.25 -13.62
CA LYS A 229 10.72 -6.67 -13.59
C LYS A 229 9.92 -7.48 -12.56
N ARG A 230 9.80 -6.96 -11.34
CA ARG A 230 9.07 -7.66 -10.25
C ARG A 230 7.56 -7.64 -10.46
N ALA A 231 7.02 -6.54 -10.96
CA ALA A 231 5.61 -6.43 -11.28
C ALA A 231 5.20 -7.42 -12.37
N SER A 232 6.03 -7.61 -13.41
CA SER A 232 5.78 -8.59 -14.47
C SER A 232 5.83 -10.03 -13.94
N ASP A 233 6.82 -10.37 -13.13
CA ASP A 233 6.93 -11.70 -12.49
C ASP A 233 5.73 -12.01 -11.59
N THR A 234 5.23 -11.00 -10.86
CA THR A 234 4.04 -11.15 -10.00
C THR A 234 2.78 -11.29 -10.82
N LEU A 235 2.62 -10.49 -11.89
CA LEU A 235 1.50 -10.59 -12.81
C LEU A 235 1.37 -12.00 -13.38
N ASP A 236 2.48 -12.59 -13.83
CA ASP A 236 2.52 -13.95 -14.38
C ASP A 236 2.06 -14.99 -13.34
N LYS A 237 2.55 -14.87 -12.10
CA LYS A 237 2.19 -15.80 -11.01
C LYS A 237 0.72 -15.70 -10.61
N VAL A 238 0.21 -14.47 -10.45
CA VAL A 238 -1.20 -14.25 -10.06
C VAL A 238 -2.15 -14.69 -11.18
N LEU A 239 -1.79 -14.44 -12.43
CA LEU A 239 -2.55 -14.93 -13.58
C LEU A 239 -2.56 -16.46 -13.63
N PHE A 240 -1.43 -17.12 -13.36
CA PHE A 240 -1.34 -18.56 -13.29
C PHE A 240 -2.27 -19.13 -12.21
N GLU A 241 -2.26 -18.57 -10.99
CA GLU A 241 -3.14 -19.02 -9.90
C GLU A 241 -4.63 -18.86 -10.24
N LEU A 242 -4.99 -17.72 -10.82
CA LEU A 242 -6.38 -17.47 -11.22
C LEU A 242 -6.81 -18.41 -12.37
N SER A 243 -6.00 -18.55 -13.42
CA SER A 243 -6.31 -19.37 -14.59
C SER A 243 -6.40 -20.84 -14.24
N SER A 244 -5.55 -21.33 -13.34
CA SER A 244 -5.58 -22.72 -12.84
C SER A 244 -6.83 -23.03 -12.00
N GLY A 245 -7.51 -21.99 -11.49
CA GLY A 245 -8.76 -22.10 -10.74
C GLY A 245 -10.03 -21.95 -11.57
N MET A 246 -9.92 -21.76 -12.89
CA MET A 246 -11.08 -21.56 -13.77
C MET A 246 -11.96 -22.83 -13.84
N LYS A 247 -13.27 -22.63 -13.67
CA LYS A 247 -14.27 -23.73 -13.72
C LYS A 247 -15.27 -23.58 -14.87
N ASN A 248 -15.19 -22.53 -15.67
CA ASN A 248 -16.12 -22.25 -16.78
C ASN A 248 -17.61 -22.36 -16.35
N ALA A 249 -17.92 -21.95 -15.13
CA ALA A 249 -19.22 -22.13 -14.49
C ALA A 249 -19.70 -23.59 -14.37
N TYR A 250 -18.81 -24.57 -14.52
CA TYR A 250 -19.15 -25.98 -14.39
C TYR A 250 -19.45 -26.34 -12.93
N ALA A 251 -20.57 -27.00 -12.69
CA ALA A 251 -21.07 -27.27 -11.32
C ALA A 251 -20.38 -28.47 -10.62
N ARG A 252 -19.70 -29.33 -11.36
CA ARG A 252 -18.98 -30.49 -10.83
C ARG A 252 -17.49 -30.34 -11.02
N SER A 253 -16.71 -30.80 -10.06
CA SER A 253 -15.24 -30.85 -10.16
C SER A 253 -14.82 -31.99 -11.09
N ASP A 254 -13.82 -31.76 -11.92
CA ASP A 254 -13.14 -32.79 -12.72
C ASP A 254 -12.03 -33.51 -11.92
N ALA A 255 -11.94 -33.27 -10.60
CA ALA A 255 -10.94 -33.85 -9.70
C ALA A 255 -11.46 -35.13 -9.05
#